data_1729714d795f0cc404778a99a1d6709a
#
_entry.id   1729714d795f0cc404778a99a1d6709a
#
_cell.length_a   1.000
_cell.length_b   1.000
_cell.length_c   1.000
_cell.angle_alpha   90.00
_cell.angle_beta   90.00
_cell.angle_gamma   90.00
#
_symmetry.space_group_name_H-M   'P 1'
#
loop_
_entity.id
_entity.type
_entity.pdbx_description
1 polymer ?
#
loop_
_entity_poly.entity_id
_entity_poly.type
_entity_poly.pdbx_seq_one_letter_code
_entity_poly.pdbx_strand_id
1 'polypeptide(L)'
;MRKQMYRKIVLASLVWLVGMLASGAASAANWLMVQGTEPEGSADLARVWGFVQVQYQKDQSDPNPAGGYIPPKLIGPNLDSQSAFNVNRARIGVRGVAMPLDSKINYFLLLEMGNNGITEPGNSFAKATDASITFNHLPGARIRAGLFKYPGAEEGLQAIHVFDYINFTWVTNQMLLERFPNSTYTPNVPPQPLPPAVDLNGFTESVGAFRDVGVQVFDAFNFGESWELSYAAMIGNGNGLNFSDNNDDKDLYLYAALENVYGGAGPRREGLKLFAWSHNGTRTADLTNDGMHNPEDYDRDRYGVGVKFLKSGLRLSAEYMWGEGMIFQAPHNPSFGLGPAAGNPNAPAGHGAFAESNGYYIEGGYRFPGTKWELDARYDVYNRLDGDRFEVKFDRVTLGAQYFFNPRVRVALNYEFRSGEAPNFGPGAGPNANVDGIDDVIAVQVTGIWSQ
;
A
#
# COMPACT_ATOMS: atom_id res chain seq x y z
N MET A 1 -3.18 -5.10 -31.16
CA MET A 1 -3.78 -3.83 -31.63
C MET A 1 -4.77 -3.19 -30.65
N ARG A 2 -5.61 -3.90 -29.92
CA ARG A 2 -6.51 -3.33 -28.90
C ARG A 2 -5.75 -2.73 -27.69
N LYS A 3 -4.72 -3.43 -27.16
CA LYS A 3 -3.92 -2.98 -26.00
C LYS A 3 -3.20 -1.63 -26.24
N GLN A 4 -2.69 -1.36 -27.44
CA GLN A 4 -2.07 -0.07 -27.77
C GLN A 4 -3.05 1.08 -27.89
N MET A 5 -4.29 0.79 -28.20
CA MET A 5 -5.35 1.83 -28.35
C MET A 5 -5.81 2.34 -26.98
N TYR A 6 -5.91 1.46 -25.95
CA TYR A 6 -6.25 1.88 -24.58
C TYR A 6 -5.11 2.67 -23.93
N ARG A 7 -3.83 2.28 -24.12
CA ARG A 7 -2.67 3.07 -23.67
C ARG A 7 -2.71 4.51 -24.23
N LYS A 8 -3.08 4.69 -25.47
CA LYS A 8 -3.15 6.03 -26.10
C LYS A 8 -4.37 6.85 -25.65
N ILE A 9 -5.47 6.23 -25.31
CA ILE A 9 -6.68 6.92 -24.84
C ILE A 9 -6.52 7.43 -23.42
N VAL A 10 -5.92 6.63 -22.52
CA VAL A 10 -5.65 7.05 -21.13
C VAL A 10 -4.61 8.18 -21.09
N LEU A 11 -3.54 8.11 -21.89
CA LEU A 11 -2.58 9.22 -22.00
C LEU A 11 -3.18 10.49 -22.61
N ALA A 12 -4.02 10.37 -23.63
CA ALA A 12 -4.62 11.53 -24.29
C ALA A 12 -5.66 12.25 -23.42
N SER A 13 -6.41 11.54 -22.59
CA SER A 13 -7.38 12.15 -21.68
C SER A 13 -6.75 12.89 -20.50
N LEU A 14 -5.54 12.51 -20.06
CA LEU A 14 -4.83 13.23 -18.99
C LEU A 14 -4.15 14.51 -19.48
N VAL A 15 -3.71 14.58 -20.73
CA VAL A 15 -2.95 15.73 -21.26
C VAL A 15 -3.86 16.94 -21.57
N TRP A 16 -5.16 16.75 -21.80
CA TRP A 16 -6.09 17.83 -22.13
C TRP A 16 -6.63 18.62 -20.93
N LEU A 17 -6.35 18.17 -19.67
CA LEU A 17 -6.87 18.82 -18.46
C LEU A 17 -5.91 19.85 -17.83
N VAL A 18 -4.69 20.02 -18.32
CA VAL A 18 -3.62 20.79 -17.66
C VAL A 18 -3.60 22.30 -18.02
N GLY A 19 -4.49 22.77 -18.84
CA GLY A 19 -4.47 24.17 -19.26
C GLY A 19 -5.58 25.02 -18.68
N MET A 20 -5.47 25.50 -17.44
CA MET A 20 -5.94 26.83 -16.96
C MET A 20 -6.07 26.89 -15.42
N LEU A 21 -5.58 28.01 -14.90
CA LEU A 21 -5.93 28.71 -13.66
C LEU A 21 -4.96 28.59 -12.46
N ALA A 22 -4.37 29.74 -12.20
CA ALA A 22 -3.70 30.09 -10.95
C ALA A 22 -4.69 30.81 -10.03
N SER A 23 -4.73 30.41 -8.77
CA SER A 23 -4.70 31.28 -7.58
C SER A 23 -5.21 30.58 -6.31
N GLY A 24 -4.36 30.48 -5.35
CA GLY A 24 -4.47 30.85 -3.94
C GLY A 24 -5.43 30.12 -3.00
N ALA A 25 -4.80 29.51 -2.00
CA ALA A 25 -5.17 29.41 -0.59
C ALA A 25 -5.69 28.07 -0.03
N ALA A 26 -4.96 27.67 1.01
CA ALA A 26 -5.35 26.85 2.16
C ALA A 26 -6.14 25.57 1.89
N SER A 27 -5.44 24.50 1.68
CA SER A 27 -6.02 23.18 1.51
C SER A 27 -6.05 22.40 2.82
N ALA A 28 -7.15 21.72 3.03
CA ALA A 28 -7.30 20.63 3.96
C ALA A 28 -6.62 19.36 3.44
N ALA A 29 -6.57 18.27 4.22
CA ALA A 29 -5.72 17.09 3.94
C ALA A 29 -6.06 16.35 2.65
N ASN A 30 -5.57 16.86 1.58
CA ASN A 30 -5.25 16.11 0.40
C ASN A 30 -3.98 15.29 0.72
N TRP A 31 -4.08 13.97 0.77
CA TRP A 31 -2.95 13.11 1.17
C TRP A 31 -1.72 13.31 0.29
N LEU A 32 -1.91 13.60 -0.99
CA LEU A 32 -0.84 13.94 -1.92
C LEU A 32 -0.08 15.19 -1.47
N MET A 33 -0.82 16.20 -0.99
CA MET A 33 -0.27 17.50 -0.60
C MET A 33 0.32 17.52 0.81
N VAL A 34 -0.17 16.68 1.72
CA VAL A 34 0.25 16.70 3.13
C VAL A 34 1.65 16.14 3.35
N GLN A 35 2.09 15.23 2.51
CA GLN A 35 3.39 14.60 2.64
C GLN A 35 4.52 15.55 2.22
N GLY A 36 5.46 15.84 3.13
CA GLY A 36 6.66 16.61 2.82
C GLY A 36 6.40 18.02 2.29
N THR A 37 5.21 18.59 2.48
CA THR A 37 4.83 19.94 2.09
C THR A 37 4.43 20.73 3.33
N GLU A 38 4.99 21.92 3.48
CA GLU A 38 4.68 22.82 4.59
C GLU A 38 3.99 24.10 4.08
N PRO A 39 3.10 24.72 4.90
CA PRO A 39 2.50 25.99 4.55
C PRO A 39 3.55 27.08 4.37
N GLU A 40 3.45 27.85 3.28
CA GLU A 40 4.37 28.95 3.02
C GLU A 40 4.24 30.04 4.10
N GLY A 41 5.37 30.52 4.62
CA GLY A 41 5.46 31.65 5.55
C GLY A 41 5.04 31.37 6.99
N SER A 42 4.52 30.18 7.30
CA SER A 42 4.07 29.82 8.66
C SER A 42 4.65 28.52 9.19
N ALA A 43 5.48 27.83 8.41
CA ALA A 43 6.05 26.55 8.78
C ALA A 43 7.29 26.70 9.66
N ASP A 44 7.45 25.79 10.60
CA ASP A 44 8.64 25.71 11.45
C ASP A 44 9.88 25.33 10.63
N LEU A 45 11.07 25.74 11.10
CA LEU A 45 12.33 25.26 10.54
C LEU A 45 12.47 23.76 10.69
N ALA A 46 12.07 23.24 11.84
CA ALA A 46 12.05 21.82 12.14
C ALA A 46 10.92 21.52 13.13
N ARG A 47 10.06 20.61 12.77
CA ARG A 47 9.03 20.04 13.64
C ARG A 47 9.28 18.55 13.82
N VAL A 48 9.52 18.14 15.06
CA VAL A 48 9.60 16.74 15.42
C VAL A 48 8.18 16.21 15.65
N TRP A 49 7.87 15.05 15.09
CA TRP A 49 6.60 14.39 15.27
C TRP A 49 6.76 12.87 15.20
N GLY A 50 5.75 12.16 15.62
CA GLY A 50 5.76 10.72 15.51
C GLY A 50 4.51 10.08 16.07
N PHE A 51 4.49 8.76 16.05
CA PHE A 51 3.41 7.98 16.62
C PHE A 51 3.86 6.56 16.98
N VAL A 52 3.12 5.95 17.88
CA VAL A 52 3.25 4.52 18.23
C VAL A 52 1.90 3.84 18.03
N GLN A 53 1.94 2.64 17.46
CA GLN A 53 0.81 1.72 17.36
C GLN A 53 1.20 0.40 18.05
N VAL A 54 0.59 0.15 19.21
CA VAL A 54 0.70 -1.13 19.92
C VAL A 54 -0.53 -1.94 19.59
N GLN A 55 -0.33 -3.20 19.25
CA GLN A 55 -1.39 -4.06 18.74
C GLN A 55 -1.37 -5.42 19.42
N TYR A 56 -2.55 -5.97 19.66
CA TYR A 56 -2.76 -7.40 19.86
C TYR A 56 -3.53 -7.93 18.65
N GLN A 57 -3.11 -9.04 18.13
CA GLN A 57 -3.83 -9.74 17.07
C GLN A 57 -3.88 -11.23 17.37
N LYS A 58 -5.02 -11.85 17.11
CA LYS A 58 -5.19 -13.30 17.12
C LYS A 58 -5.77 -13.72 15.77
N ASP A 59 -5.02 -14.55 15.08
CA ASP A 59 -5.45 -15.25 13.88
C ASP A 59 -5.97 -16.63 14.29
N GLN A 60 -7.15 -17.00 13.82
CA GLN A 60 -7.82 -18.26 14.16
C GLN A 60 -7.62 -19.32 13.09
N SER A 61 -6.94 -19.00 12.00
CA SER A 61 -6.68 -19.91 10.88
C SER A 61 -5.94 -21.18 11.33
N ASP A 62 -6.21 -22.27 10.64
CA ASP A 62 -5.53 -23.53 10.88
C ASP A 62 -4.04 -23.45 10.49
N PRO A 63 -3.15 -24.08 11.21
CA PRO A 63 -1.76 -24.23 10.81
C PRO A 63 -1.66 -25.00 9.50
N ASN A 64 -0.78 -24.56 8.61
CA ASN A 64 -0.50 -25.30 7.38
C ASN A 64 -0.06 -26.74 7.71
N PRO A 65 -0.66 -27.78 7.12
CA PRO A 65 -0.29 -29.18 7.33
C PRO A 65 1.19 -29.49 7.08
N ALA A 66 1.86 -28.71 6.24
CA ALA A 66 3.31 -28.82 5.99
C ALA A 66 4.19 -28.19 7.07
N GLY A 67 3.58 -27.69 8.14
CA GLY A 67 4.26 -26.94 9.20
C GLY A 67 4.46 -25.48 8.84
N GLY A 68 4.12 -24.57 9.75
CA GLY A 68 4.20 -23.12 9.57
C GLY A 68 2.84 -22.47 9.46
N TYR A 69 2.87 -21.18 9.19
CA TYR A 69 1.67 -20.37 9.11
C TYR A 69 1.01 -20.44 7.78
N ILE A 70 -0.28 -20.39 7.89
CA ILE A 70 -1.14 -20.11 6.78
C ILE A 70 -0.95 -18.67 6.30
N PRO A 71 -1.33 -18.44 5.05
CA PRO A 71 -1.43 -17.20 4.30
C PRO A 71 -1.73 -15.91 5.04
N PRO A 72 -2.38 -15.94 6.18
CA PRO A 72 -2.70 -14.72 6.94
C PRO A 72 -1.54 -13.80 7.27
N LYS A 73 -0.33 -14.32 7.35
CA LYS A 73 0.86 -13.47 7.54
C LYS A 73 1.11 -12.47 6.40
N LEU A 74 0.44 -12.62 5.27
CA LEU A 74 0.44 -11.62 4.20
C LEU A 74 -0.35 -10.36 4.55
N ILE A 75 -1.18 -10.42 5.60
CA ILE A 75 -2.02 -9.32 6.04
C ILE A 75 -1.67 -8.96 7.46
N GLY A 76 -1.37 -7.71 7.67
CA GLY A 76 -1.06 -7.20 8.99
C GLY A 76 0.39 -7.45 9.42
N PRO A 77 0.67 -7.41 10.72
CA PRO A 77 2.02 -7.53 11.25
C PRO A 77 2.61 -8.90 10.99
N ASN A 78 3.93 -8.94 10.87
CA ASN A 78 4.68 -10.20 10.79
C ASN A 78 4.66 -10.87 12.16
N LEU A 79 3.75 -11.82 12.38
CA LEU A 79 3.63 -12.56 13.63
C LEU A 79 4.29 -13.92 13.51
N ASP A 80 5.14 -14.27 14.48
CA ASP A 80 5.74 -15.59 14.61
C ASP A 80 4.77 -16.62 15.26
N SER A 81 3.65 -16.15 15.76
CA SER A 81 2.61 -16.95 16.39
C SER A 81 1.22 -16.49 15.95
N GLN A 82 0.21 -17.35 16.11
CA GLN A 82 -1.18 -17.02 15.80
C GLN A 82 -1.76 -15.94 16.72
N SER A 83 -1.14 -15.66 17.85
CA SER A 83 -1.53 -14.56 18.73
C SER A 83 -0.32 -13.87 19.32
N ALA A 84 -0.25 -12.56 19.22
CA ALA A 84 0.86 -11.79 19.76
C ALA A 84 0.45 -10.37 20.12
N PHE A 85 1.13 -9.83 21.14
CA PHE A 85 1.27 -8.39 21.31
C PHE A 85 2.45 -7.90 20.49
N ASN A 86 2.28 -6.80 19.79
CA ASN A 86 3.29 -6.26 18.92
C ASN A 86 3.34 -4.73 18.99
N VAL A 87 4.55 -4.16 18.97
CA VAL A 87 4.75 -2.75 18.61
C VAL A 87 4.73 -2.68 17.08
N ASN A 88 3.53 -2.57 16.52
CA ASN A 88 3.32 -2.65 15.09
C ASN A 88 4.03 -1.52 14.34
N ARG A 89 3.94 -0.30 14.86
CA ARG A 89 4.66 0.87 14.32
C ARG A 89 5.14 1.76 15.44
N ALA A 90 6.37 2.21 15.30
CA ALA A 90 6.97 3.21 16.16
C ALA A 90 7.74 4.17 15.26
N ARG A 91 7.14 5.30 14.89
CA ARG A 91 7.72 6.24 13.93
C ARG A 91 8.13 7.54 14.59
N ILE A 92 9.30 8.02 14.20
CA ILE A 92 9.79 9.35 14.52
C ILE A 92 10.23 10.05 13.24
N GLY A 93 9.85 11.30 13.08
CA GLY A 93 10.19 12.08 11.91
C GLY A 93 10.46 13.53 12.22
N VAL A 94 11.15 14.16 11.29
CA VAL A 94 11.39 15.59 11.28
C VAL A 94 10.95 16.14 9.94
N ARG A 95 10.22 17.25 9.97
CA ARG A 95 9.81 17.97 8.77
C ARG A 95 9.85 19.47 9.01
N GLY A 96 9.99 20.22 7.93
CA GLY A 96 10.04 21.67 8.05
C GLY A 96 10.48 22.35 6.75
N VAL A 97 10.87 23.61 6.88
CA VAL A 97 11.39 24.44 5.78
C VAL A 97 12.88 24.64 5.91
N ALA A 98 13.58 24.77 4.78
CA ALA A 98 15.04 24.96 4.75
C ALA A 98 15.46 26.44 5.01
N MET A 99 14.84 27.06 5.99
CA MET A 99 15.20 28.42 6.44
C MET A 99 16.55 28.42 7.19
N PRO A 100 17.33 29.46 7.12
CA PRO A 100 17.11 30.74 6.43
C PRO A 100 17.44 30.72 4.94
N LEU A 101 17.81 29.59 4.38
CA LEU A 101 18.23 29.47 2.98
C LEU A 101 17.08 29.74 2.02
N ASP A 102 15.97 29.00 2.15
CA ASP A 102 14.79 29.18 1.32
C ASP A 102 13.53 28.55 1.98
N SER A 103 12.53 29.37 2.29
CA SER A 103 11.27 28.91 2.88
C SER A 103 10.38 28.10 1.92
N LYS A 104 10.65 28.14 0.62
CA LYS A 104 9.95 27.36 -0.40
C LYS A 104 10.52 25.96 -0.59
N ILE A 105 11.62 25.64 0.09
CA ILE A 105 12.18 24.29 0.11
C ILE A 105 11.71 23.61 1.40
N ASN A 106 11.00 22.51 1.26
CA ASN A 106 10.59 21.69 2.39
C ASN A 106 11.39 20.40 2.42
N TYR A 107 11.58 19.85 3.62
CA TYR A 107 12.18 18.54 3.81
C TYR A 107 11.32 17.67 4.71
N PHE A 108 11.45 16.36 4.54
CA PHE A 108 10.73 15.35 5.31
C PHE A 108 11.59 14.10 5.49
N LEU A 109 11.81 13.74 6.76
CA LEU A 109 12.50 12.51 7.16
C LEU A 109 11.61 11.73 8.10
N LEU A 110 11.49 10.41 7.91
CA LEU A 110 10.71 9.54 8.77
C LEU A 110 11.40 8.19 8.92
N LEU A 111 11.56 7.75 10.16
CA LEU A 111 12.11 6.45 10.53
C LEU A 111 11.02 5.56 11.13
N GLU A 112 11.04 4.29 10.79
CA GLU A 112 10.24 3.22 11.38
C GLU A 112 11.10 2.32 12.25
N MET A 113 10.63 2.04 13.46
CA MET A 113 11.28 1.17 14.44
C MET A 113 10.35 0.05 14.93
N GLY A 114 9.12 -0.01 14.39
CA GLY A 114 8.14 -1.03 14.74
C GLY A 114 8.27 -2.29 13.88
N ASN A 115 7.75 -3.39 14.37
CA ASN A 115 7.74 -4.67 13.67
C ASN A 115 6.39 -4.90 12.96
N ASN A 116 6.19 -4.29 11.79
CA ASN A 116 4.93 -4.43 11.04
C ASN A 116 5.02 -5.35 9.83
N GLY A 117 6.19 -5.91 9.52
CA GLY A 117 6.41 -6.79 8.37
C GLY A 117 6.26 -6.13 7.00
N ILE A 118 6.03 -4.83 6.96
CA ILE A 118 5.83 -4.06 5.72
C ILE A 118 7.00 -3.11 5.47
N THR A 119 7.32 -2.27 6.42
CA THR A 119 8.44 -1.34 6.35
C THR A 119 9.69 -1.85 7.06
N GLU A 120 9.50 -2.74 8.01
CA GLU A 120 10.58 -3.37 8.78
C GLU A 120 10.29 -4.86 8.98
N PRO A 121 11.07 -5.75 8.36
CA PRO A 121 10.85 -7.20 8.46
C PRO A 121 11.44 -7.87 9.71
N GLY A 122 11.91 -7.11 10.69
CA GLY A 122 12.11 -7.71 12.02
C GLY A 122 13.50 -7.63 12.64
N ASN A 123 14.57 -7.29 11.95
CA ASN A 123 15.92 -7.34 12.51
C ASN A 123 16.71 -6.03 12.48
N SER A 124 16.20 -4.99 11.87
CA SER A 124 16.86 -3.68 11.85
C SER A 124 16.33 -2.82 12.99
N PHE A 125 17.23 -2.05 13.62
CA PHE A 125 16.84 -1.11 14.68
C PHE A 125 15.90 -0.02 14.15
N ALA A 126 16.14 0.48 12.95
CA ALA A 126 15.32 1.49 12.31
C ALA A 126 15.51 1.46 10.79
N LYS A 127 14.44 1.77 10.04
CA LYS A 127 14.47 1.92 8.58
C LYS A 127 13.93 3.28 8.18
N ALA A 128 14.61 3.98 7.27
CA ALA A 128 14.05 5.19 6.68
C ALA A 128 12.89 4.81 5.77
N THR A 129 11.73 5.37 6.03
CA THR A 129 10.54 5.19 5.19
C THR A 129 10.29 6.39 4.29
N ASP A 130 10.74 7.56 4.69
CA ASP A 130 10.64 8.78 3.90
C ASP A 130 11.91 9.60 4.10
N ALA A 131 12.51 10.08 3.00
CA ALA A 131 13.65 10.98 2.96
C ALA A 131 13.55 11.82 1.69
N SER A 132 12.92 13.00 1.79
CA SER A 132 12.58 13.79 0.60
C SER A 132 12.74 15.30 0.79
N ILE A 133 12.94 15.98 -0.34
CA ILE A 133 12.97 17.44 -0.46
C ILE A 133 11.87 17.83 -1.46
N THR A 134 11.10 18.88 -1.12
CA THR A 134 10.05 19.43 -1.98
C THR A 134 10.33 20.88 -2.30
N PHE A 135 10.35 21.22 -3.57
CA PHE A 135 10.54 22.57 -4.10
C PHE A 135 9.18 23.15 -4.49
N ASN A 136 8.80 24.28 -3.90
CA ASN A 136 7.52 24.98 -4.11
C ASN A 136 7.66 26.27 -4.91
N HIS A 137 8.70 26.41 -5.74
CA HIS A 137 9.01 27.63 -6.47
C HIS A 137 8.11 27.86 -7.70
N LEU A 138 7.62 26.79 -8.30
CA LEU A 138 6.78 26.84 -9.48
C LEU A 138 5.30 26.73 -9.08
N PRO A 139 4.52 27.80 -9.24
CA PRO A 139 3.08 27.72 -8.98
C PRO A 139 2.43 26.64 -9.85
N GLY A 140 1.67 25.76 -9.20
CA GLY A 140 0.98 24.67 -9.87
C GLY A 140 1.86 23.48 -10.27
N ALA A 141 3.16 23.47 -9.91
CA ALA A 141 4.08 22.38 -10.25
C ALA A 141 5.15 22.22 -9.16
N ARG A 142 4.76 21.73 -8.00
CA ARG A 142 5.70 21.36 -6.93
C ARG A 142 6.53 20.17 -7.37
N ILE A 143 7.82 20.18 -7.04
CA ILE A 143 8.73 19.11 -7.39
C ILE A 143 9.23 18.46 -6.09
N ARG A 144 9.01 17.16 -5.95
CA ARG A 144 9.55 16.37 -4.83
C ARG A 144 10.57 15.37 -5.35
N ALA A 145 11.69 15.25 -4.64
CA ALA A 145 12.73 14.28 -4.96
C ALA A 145 13.16 13.52 -3.71
N GLY A 146 13.52 12.24 -3.84
CA GLY A 146 13.97 11.36 -2.77
C GLY A 146 13.13 10.12 -2.60
N LEU A 147 13.12 9.55 -1.40
CA LEU A 147 12.28 8.42 -1.00
C LEU A 147 10.98 8.94 -0.37
N PHE A 148 9.84 8.60 -0.95
CA PHE A 148 8.53 9.01 -0.45
C PHE A 148 7.42 8.10 -1.01
N LYS A 149 6.20 8.23 -0.50
CA LYS A 149 5.05 7.49 -1.04
C LYS A 149 4.75 7.94 -2.46
N TYR A 150 4.71 6.97 -3.38
CA TYR A 150 4.27 7.24 -4.75
C TYR A 150 2.77 7.55 -4.79
N PRO A 151 2.30 8.35 -5.79
CA PRO A 151 0.90 8.64 -5.97
C PRO A 151 0.16 7.40 -6.49
N GLY A 152 -0.88 6.95 -5.77
CA GLY A 152 -1.57 5.70 -6.09
C GLY A 152 -2.82 5.51 -5.24
N ALA A 153 -3.09 4.26 -4.85
CA ALA A 153 -4.27 3.85 -4.10
C ALA A 153 -4.49 4.65 -2.81
N GLU A 154 -5.75 4.88 -2.47
CA GLU A 154 -6.13 5.66 -1.29
C GLU A 154 -5.55 5.08 0.01
N GLU A 155 -5.61 3.77 0.21
CA GLU A 155 -5.00 3.12 1.38
C GLU A 155 -3.48 3.32 1.45
N GLY A 156 -2.81 3.36 0.29
CA GLY A 156 -1.37 3.62 0.20
C GLY A 156 -1.01 5.06 0.52
N LEU A 157 -1.76 6.03 -0.01
CA LEU A 157 -1.52 7.45 0.19
C LEU A 157 -1.87 7.92 1.61
N GLN A 158 -2.93 7.37 2.19
CA GLN A 158 -3.40 7.76 3.52
C GLN A 158 -2.32 7.57 4.58
N ALA A 159 -2.24 8.51 5.52
CA ALA A 159 -1.33 8.38 6.64
C ALA A 159 -1.78 7.27 7.59
N ILE A 160 -0.94 6.26 7.81
CA ILE A 160 -1.29 5.03 8.52
C ILE A 160 -1.73 5.25 9.98
N HIS A 161 -1.30 6.32 10.64
CA HIS A 161 -1.69 6.63 12.01
C HIS A 161 -3.13 7.17 12.14
N VAL A 162 -3.75 7.53 11.03
CA VAL A 162 -5.17 7.95 10.97
C VAL A 162 -6.01 6.99 10.13
N PHE A 163 -5.43 5.89 9.69
CA PHE A 163 -6.12 4.84 8.95
C PHE A 163 -7.22 4.22 9.81
N ASP A 164 -8.41 4.06 9.25
CA ASP A 164 -9.62 3.72 10.02
C ASP A 164 -9.67 2.25 10.44
N TYR A 165 -8.95 1.36 9.74
CA TYR A 165 -8.84 -0.06 10.06
C TYR A 165 -7.44 -0.42 10.56
N ILE A 166 -7.30 -1.59 11.15
CA ILE A 166 -6.00 -2.08 11.65
C ILE A 166 -5.18 -2.66 10.52
N ASN A 167 -5.80 -3.47 9.65
CA ASN A 167 -5.16 -4.12 8.52
C ASN A 167 -5.62 -3.51 7.18
N PHE A 168 -4.72 -3.52 6.18
CA PHE A 168 -5.07 -3.17 4.80
C PHE A 168 -6.05 -4.19 4.19
N THR A 169 -6.72 -3.81 3.11
CA THR A 169 -7.52 -4.72 2.31
C THR A 169 -6.69 -5.84 1.68
N TRP A 170 -7.33 -6.96 1.31
CA TRP A 170 -6.67 -8.06 0.61
C TRP A 170 -5.98 -7.57 -0.66
N VAL A 171 -6.69 -6.81 -1.48
CA VAL A 171 -6.17 -6.30 -2.75
C VAL A 171 -4.97 -5.38 -2.55
N THR A 172 -5.01 -4.47 -1.60
CA THR A 172 -3.90 -3.57 -1.30
C THR A 172 -2.70 -4.35 -0.76
N ASN A 173 -2.92 -5.30 0.13
CA ASN A 173 -1.86 -6.07 0.75
C ASN A 173 -1.16 -7.02 -0.22
N GLN A 174 -1.91 -7.71 -1.08
CA GLN A 174 -1.33 -8.72 -1.96
C GLN A 174 -0.90 -8.19 -3.33
N MET A 175 -1.60 -7.20 -3.88
CA MET A 175 -1.32 -6.67 -5.22
C MET A 175 -0.41 -5.44 -5.23
N LEU A 176 -0.57 -4.54 -4.24
CA LEU A 176 0.15 -3.27 -4.22
C LEU A 176 1.39 -3.28 -3.32
N LEU A 177 1.32 -3.95 -2.15
CA LEU A 177 2.50 -4.17 -1.33
C LEU A 177 3.42 -5.14 -2.03
N GLU A 178 4.28 -4.60 -2.85
CA GLU A 178 5.26 -5.39 -3.56
C GLU A 178 6.27 -5.98 -2.59
N ARG A 179 6.54 -7.26 -2.76
CA ARG A 179 7.45 -8.03 -1.94
C ARG A 179 8.61 -8.43 -2.81
N PHE A 180 9.76 -7.87 -2.50
CA PHE A 180 10.97 -8.15 -3.25
C PHE A 180 11.58 -9.46 -2.77
N PRO A 181 12.11 -10.24 -3.70
CA PRO A 181 12.90 -11.39 -3.36
C PRO A 181 14.16 -10.99 -2.61
N ASN A 182 14.61 -11.90 -1.75
CA ASN A 182 15.97 -11.81 -1.28
C ASN A 182 16.91 -11.92 -2.48
N SER A 183 17.84 -10.96 -2.63
CA SER A 183 18.87 -10.94 -3.68
C SER A 183 19.74 -12.21 -3.71
N THR A 184 19.68 -13.05 -2.68
CA THR A 184 20.36 -14.36 -2.61
C THR A 184 19.51 -15.51 -3.15
N TYR A 185 18.29 -15.25 -3.63
CA TYR A 185 17.50 -16.29 -4.23
C TYR A 185 18.12 -16.75 -5.55
N THR A 186 18.72 -17.92 -5.52
CA THR A 186 19.08 -18.69 -6.70
C THR A 186 18.01 -19.75 -6.91
N PRO A 187 17.25 -19.73 -8.02
CA PRO A 187 16.19 -20.71 -8.30
C PRO A 187 16.66 -22.17 -8.28
N ASN A 188 17.94 -22.39 -8.32
CA ASN A 188 18.60 -23.67 -8.53
C ASN A 188 19.24 -24.29 -7.29
N VAL A 189 19.00 -23.76 -6.10
CA VAL A 189 19.32 -24.55 -4.91
C VAL A 189 18.25 -25.64 -4.83
N PRO A 190 18.61 -26.93 -4.97
CA PRO A 190 17.65 -28.01 -4.78
C PRO A 190 17.00 -27.80 -3.42
N PRO A 191 15.69 -28.11 -3.27
CA PRO A 191 14.98 -27.86 -2.04
C PRO A 191 15.74 -28.54 -0.89
N GLN A 192 16.57 -27.77 -0.22
CA GLN A 192 17.09 -28.17 1.06
C GLN A 192 15.86 -28.28 1.97
N PRO A 193 15.76 -29.30 2.82
CA PRO A 193 14.74 -29.30 3.85
C PRO A 193 14.80 -27.94 4.54
N LEU A 194 13.75 -27.13 4.41
CA LEU A 194 13.69 -25.81 5.02
C LEU A 194 14.01 -25.97 6.50
N PRO A 195 14.96 -25.25 7.05
CA PRO A 195 15.18 -25.27 8.50
C PRO A 195 13.86 -24.91 9.18
N PRO A 196 13.52 -25.51 10.32
CA PRO A 196 12.23 -25.34 10.99
C PRO A 196 11.83 -23.91 11.35
N ALA A 197 12.72 -22.95 11.15
CA ALA A 197 12.55 -21.54 11.49
C ALA A 197 12.50 -20.60 10.26
N VAL A 198 12.44 -21.11 9.04
CA VAL A 198 12.26 -20.25 7.87
C VAL A 198 10.84 -19.73 7.87
N ASP A 199 10.70 -18.40 7.91
CA ASP A 199 9.44 -17.75 7.68
C ASP A 199 8.88 -18.22 6.32
N LEU A 200 7.82 -19.01 6.37
CA LEU A 200 7.19 -19.59 5.18
C LEU A 200 6.59 -18.53 4.25
N ASN A 201 6.53 -17.27 4.69
CA ASN A 201 6.20 -16.16 3.83
C ASN A 201 7.35 -15.82 2.86
N GLY A 202 8.55 -16.37 3.06
CA GLY A 202 9.68 -16.22 2.14
C GLY A 202 10.22 -14.79 1.97
N PHE A 203 9.70 -13.85 2.73
CA PHE A 203 10.02 -12.44 2.61
C PHE A 203 10.89 -12.02 3.79
N THR A 204 12.19 -12.01 3.55
CA THR A 204 13.20 -11.59 4.54
C THR A 204 13.53 -10.10 4.42
N GLU A 205 13.02 -9.44 3.38
CA GLU A 205 13.28 -8.03 3.10
C GLU A 205 11.99 -7.20 3.17
N SER A 206 12.14 -5.92 3.44
CA SER A 206 11.03 -4.98 3.44
C SER A 206 10.36 -4.93 2.08
N VAL A 207 9.06 -4.83 2.08
CA VAL A 207 8.25 -4.62 0.88
C VAL A 207 8.33 -3.15 0.43
N GLY A 208 7.80 -2.85 -0.75
CA GLY A 208 7.74 -1.49 -1.28
C GLY A 208 7.05 -0.47 -0.38
N ALA A 209 6.10 -0.91 0.44
CA ALA A 209 5.40 -0.08 1.43
C ALA A 209 4.80 1.20 0.84
N PHE A 210 4.36 1.15 -0.43
CA PHE A 210 3.84 2.27 -1.22
C PHE A 210 4.87 3.38 -1.45
N ARG A 211 6.15 3.09 -1.41
CA ARG A 211 7.23 4.06 -1.54
C ARG A 211 8.18 3.68 -2.64
N ASP A 212 8.84 4.71 -3.16
CA ASP A 212 9.92 4.54 -4.11
C ASP A 212 10.86 5.75 -4.06
N VAL A 213 12.09 5.57 -4.55
CA VAL A 213 13.05 6.65 -4.76
C VAL A 213 12.84 7.23 -6.15
N GLY A 214 12.53 8.53 -6.22
CA GLY A 214 12.24 9.14 -7.51
C GLY A 214 12.05 10.64 -7.46
N VAL A 215 11.48 11.16 -8.55
CA VAL A 215 11.09 12.55 -8.72
C VAL A 215 9.62 12.63 -9.10
N GLN A 216 8.88 13.48 -8.41
CA GLN A 216 7.46 13.71 -8.61
C GLN A 216 7.18 15.18 -8.88
N VAL A 217 6.36 15.44 -9.90
CA VAL A 217 5.69 16.73 -10.10
C VAL A 217 4.24 16.58 -9.66
N PHE A 218 3.75 17.50 -8.83
CA PHE A 218 2.38 17.41 -8.28
C PHE A 218 1.90 18.78 -7.84
N ASP A 219 0.59 18.96 -7.83
CA ASP A 219 -0.06 20.12 -7.16
C ASP A 219 -1.58 19.87 -7.02
N ALA A 220 -2.27 20.88 -6.43
CA ALA A 220 -3.70 20.93 -6.32
C ALA A 220 -4.20 22.33 -6.71
N PHE A 221 -5.27 22.38 -7.48
CA PHE A 221 -5.88 23.62 -7.98
C PHE A 221 -7.31 23.73 -7.49
N ASN A 222 -7.61 24.85 -6.83
CA ASN A 222 -8.98 25.18 -6.48
C ASN A 222 -9.64 25.95 -7.64
N PHE A 223 -10.89 25.60 -7.97
CA PHE A 223 -11.68 26.28 -8.96
C PHE A 223 -13.16 26.33 -8.53
N GLY A 224 -13.85 27.36 -8.98
CA GLY A 224 -15.18 27.63 -8.45
C GLY A 224 -15.16 27.88 -6.94
N GLU A 225 -16.26 27.57 -6.26
CA GLU A 225 -16.40 27.83 -4.82
C GLU A 225 -15.92 26.68 -3.92
N SER A 226 -15.92 25.45 -4.43
CA SER A 226 -15.71 24.25 -3.60
C SER A 226 -14.96 23.10 -4.29
N TRP A 227 -14.51 23.28 -5.52
CA TRP A 227 -13.84 22.21 -6.25
C TRP A 227 -12.32 22.31 -6.17
N GLU A 228 -11.69 21.16 -6.01
CA GLU A 228 -10.24 20.99 -6.05
C GLU A 228 -9.87 19.88 -7.04
N LEU A 229 -8.95 20.16 -7.95
CA LEU A 229 -8.30 19.18 -8.83
C LEU A 229 -6.88 18.95 -8.32
N SER A 230 -6.53 17.71 -8.05
CA SER A 230 -5.17 17.30 -7.68
C SER A 230 -4.58 16.41 -8.76
N TYR A 231 -3.28 16.52 -9.00
CA TYR A 231 -2.56 15.66 -9.90
C TYR A 231 -1.17 15.34 -9.41
N ALA A 232 -0.63 14.21 -9.84
CA ALA A 232 0.78 13.87 -9.69
C ALA A 232 1.27 13.02 -10.86
N ALA A 233 2.53 13.23 -11.23
CA ALA A 233 3.29 12.37 -12.11
C ALA A 233 4.67 12.13 -11.47
N MET A 234 5.05 10.87 -11.30
CA MET A 234 6.33 10.49 -10.69
C MET A 234 7.06 9.49 -11.57
N ILE A 235 8.37 9.65 -11.62
CA ILE A 235 9.30 8.63 -12.16
C ILE A 235 10.14 8.14 -10.99
N GLY A 236 10.17 6.83 -10.79
CA GLY A 236 10.91 6.19 -9.71
C GLY A 236 11.72 4.99 -10.16
N ASN A 237 12.51 4.43 -9.26
CA ASN A 237 13.35 3.27 -9.53
C ASN A 237 12.57 1.95 -9.60
N GLY A 238 11.34 1.90 -9.06
CA GLY A 238 10.60 0.65 -8.95
C GLY A 238 11.14 -0.33 -7.91
N ASN A 239 12.03 0.10 -7.01
CA ASN A 239 12.72 -0.76 -6.05
C ASN A 239 12.30 -0.52 -4.58
N GLY A 240 11.13 0.09 -4.38
CA GLY A 240 10.50 0.25 -3.08
C GLY A 240 11.32 1.04 -2.06
N LEU A 241 11.54 0.45 -0.88
CA LEU A 241 12.29 1.09 0.21
C LEU A 241 13.83 0.97 0.07
N ASN A 242 14.32 0.41 -1.01
CA ASN A 242 15.75 0.39 -1.28
C ASN A 242 16.22 1.76 -1.80
N PHE A 243 17.43 2.17 -1.39
CA PHE A 243 17.97 3.47 -1.78
C PHE A 243 18.65 3.48 -3.15
N SER A 244 18.80 2.31 -3.78
CA SER A 244 19.45 2.12 -5.07
C SER A 244 18.50 1.51 -6.07
N ASP A 245 18.83 1.66 -7.33
CA ASP A 245 18.20 0.95 -8.42
C ASP A 245 18.76 -0.47 -8.53
N ASN A 246 17.95 -1.41 -8.99
CA ASN A 246 18.35 -2.79 -9.24
C ASN A 246 18.31 -3.19 -10.72
N ASN A 247 17.78 -2.31 -11.58
CA ASN A 247 17.79 -2.46 -13.04
C ASN A 247 17.86 -1.06 -13.68
N ASP A 248 17.92 -0.99 -15.00
CA ASP A 248 17.99 0.28 -15.74
C ASP A 248 16.61 0.89 -16.03
N ASP A 249 15.51 0.15 -15.75
CA ASP A 249 14.15 0.59 -16.01
C ASP A 249 13.61 1.50 -14.90
N LYS A 250 12.59 2.27 -15.26
CA LYS A 250 11.94 3.20 -14.34
C LYS A 250 10.44 3.00 -14.32
N ASP A 251 9.88 3.08 -13.11
CA ASP A 251 8.44 3.07 -12.91
C ASP A 251 7.84 4.46 -13.14
N LEU A 252 6.71 4.49 -13.82
CA LEU A 252 5.88 5.68 -14.01
C LEU A 252 4.61 5.58 -13.17
N TYR A 253 4.38 6.58 -12.33
CA TYR A 253 3.20 6.70 -11.48
C TYR A 253 2.41 7.93 -11.89
N LEU A 254 1.11 7.78 -12.12
CA LEU A 254 0.20 8.87 -12.44
C LEU A 254 -0.99 8.87 -11.49
N TYR A 255 -1.45 10.05 -11.10
CA TYR A 255 -2.60 10.23 -10.22
C TYR A 255 -3.38 11.47 -10.59
N ALA A 256 -4.70 11.39 -10.54
CA ALA A 256 -5.59 12.53 -10.64
C ALA A 256 -6.78 12.35 -9.69
N ALA A 257 -7.21 13.44 -9.06
CA ALA A 257 -8.40 13.45 -8.22
C ALA A 257 -9.18 14.76 -8.39
N LEU A 258 -10.50 14.63 -8.41
CA LEU A 258 -11.44 15.73 -8.41
C LEU A 258 -12.26 15.67 -7.12
N GLU A 259 -12.23 16.71 -6.31
CA GLU A 259 -12.93 16.76 -5.03
C GLU A 259 -13.85 17.97 -4.93
N ASN A 260 -15.10 17.73 -4.56
CA ASN A 260 -16.00 18.78 -4.11
C ASN A 260 -15.90 18.90 -2.59
N VAL A 261 -15.30 19.96 -2.09
CA VAL A 261 -15.00 20.19 -0.68
C VAL A 261 -16.19 20.86 -0.02
N TYR A 262 -16.72 20.24 1.04
CA TYR A 262 -17.85 20.79 1.81
C TYR A 262 -17.39 21.59 3.02
N GLY A 263 -16.18 21.35 3.52
CA GLY A 263 -15.60 22.03 4.66
C GLY A 263 -14.65 21.17 5.48
N GLY A 264 -14.26 21.67 6.63
CA GLY A 264 -13.34 20.98 7.53
C GLY A 264 -11.89 21.09 7.11
N ALA A 265 -11.00 20.45 7.87
CA ALA A 265 -9.56 20.43 7.65
C ALA A 265 -8.96 19.11 8.11
N GLY A 266 -7.74 18.81 7.61
CA GLY A 266 -6.99 17.64 7.99
C GLY A 266 -7.60 16.31 7.51
N PRO A 267 -7.33 15.20 8.21
CA PRO A 267 -7.77 13.85 7.81
C PRO A 267 -9.29 13.69 7.70
N ARG A 268 -10.03 14.58 8.32
CA ARG A 268 -11.50 14.59 8.36
C ARG A 268 -12.11 15.73 7.54
N ARG A 269 -11.44 16.16 6.46
CA ARG A 269 -12.02 17.09 5.48
C ARG A 269 -13.27 16.49 4.88
N GLU A 270 -14.39 17.22 4.97
CA GLU A 270 -15.65 16.81 4.38
C GLU A 270 -15.67 17.12 2.87
N GLY A 271 -16.10 16.18 2.09
CA GLY A 271 -16.16 16.30 0.62
C GLY A 271 -16.58 15.02 -0.08
N LEU A 272 -16.71 15.13 -1.38
CA LEU A 272 -16.83 14.01 -2.31
C LEU A 272 -15.65 14.05 -3.26
N LYS A 273 -14.77 13.04 -3.19
CA LYS A 273 -13.58 12.87 -4.03
C LYS A 273 -13.77 11.72 -5.00
N LEU A 274 -13.47 11.94 -6.27
CA LEU A 274 -13.27 10.91 -7.29
C LEU A 274 -11.79 10.89 -7.65
N PHE A 275 -11.20 9.73 -7.80
CA PHE A 275 -9.77 9.61 -8.13
C PHE A 275 -9.47 8.43 -9.03
N ALA A 276 -8.37 8.54 -9.77
CA ALA A 276 -7.82 7.47 -10.59
C ALA A 276 -6.29 7.53 -10.55
N TRP A 277 -5.66 6.38 -10.70
CA TRP A 277 -4.21 6.28 -10.70
C TRP A 277 -3.71 5.14 -11.58
N SER A 278 -2.46 5.21 -11.99
CA SER A 278 -1.74 4.12 -12.63
C SER A 278 -0.30 4.05 -12.12
N HIS A 279 0.22 2.84 -12.11
CA HIS A 279 1.61 2.52 -11.82
C HIS A 279 2.07 1.52 -12.90
N ASN A 280 3.00 1.93 -13.74
CA ASN A 280 3.54 1.13 -14.84
C ASN A 280 5.05 1.01 -14.66
N GLY A 281 5.56 -0.19 -14.66
CA GLY A 281 6.97 -0.45 -14.47
C GLY A 281 7.37 -1.86 -14.87
N THR A 282 8.61 -2.19 -14.64
CA THR A 282 9.20 -3.51 -14.94
C THR A 282 9.88 -4.09 -13.72
N ARG A 283 10.01 -5.40 -13.71
CA ARG A 283 10.75 -6.12 -12.66
C ARG A 283 11.64 -7.16 -13.32
N THR A 284 12.92 -7.08 -13.01
CA THR A 284 13.91 -8.05 -13.48
C THR A 284 13.85 -9.29 -12.60
N ALA A 285 13.60 -10.44 -13.19
CA ALA A 285 13.54 -11.72 -12.49
C ALA A 285 14.08 -12.86 -13.38
N ASP A 286 14.79 -13.80 -12.78
CA ASP A 286 15.14 -15.05 -13.43
C ASP A 286 14.06 -16.09 -13.12
N LEU A 287 13.20 -16.33 -14.10
CA LEU A 287 12.09 -17.28 -13.99
C LEU A 287 12.42 -18.61 -14.66
N THR A 288 13.60 -18.76 -15.28
CA THR A 288 14.06 -20.02 -15.86
C THR A 288 14.59 -20.92 -14.76
N ASN A 289 14.19 -22.18 -14.78
CA ASN A 289 14.69 -23.19 -13.84
C ASN A 289 15.72 -24.10 -14.56
N ASP A 290 16.57 -23.51 -15.39
CA ASP A 290 17.49 -24.24 -16.26
C ASP A 290 18.93 -24.34 -15.73
N GLY A 291 19.20 -23.76 -14.55
CA GLY A 291 20.52 -23.75 -13.93
C GLY A 291 21.45 -22.63 -14.45
N MET A 292 20.96 -21.78 -15.33
CA MET A 292 21.67 -20.59 -15.80
C MET A 292 21.02 -19.34 -15.18
N HIS A 293 21.80 -18.32 -14.94
CA HIS A 293 21.31 -17.03 -14.46
C HIS A 293 21.00 -16.14 -15.66
N ASN A 294 19.73 -16.14 -16.07
CA ASN A 294 19.23 -15.38 -17.22
C ASN A 294 18.07 -14.50 -16.78
N PRO A 295 18.33 -13.37 -16.07
CA PRO A 295 17.26 -12.46 -15.69
C PRO A 295 16.67 -11.78 -16.93
N GLU A 296 15.35 -11.68 -16.95
CA GLU A 296 14.57 -10.97 -17.97
C GLU A 296 13.66 -9.93 -17.28
N ASP A 297 13.20 -8.94 -18.05
CA ASP A 297 12.34 -7.90 -17.57
C ASP A 297 10.86 -8.24 -17.85
N TYR A 298 10.04 -8.12 -16.81
CA TYR A 298 8.61 -8.43 -16.83
C TYR A 298 7.79 -7.20 -16.46
N ASP A 299 6.77 -6.93 -17.24
CA ASP A 299 5.83 -5.82 -16.97
C ASP A 299 5.15 -6.01 -15.60
N ARG A 300 5.04 -4.91 -14.86
CA ARG A 300 4.26 -4.79 -13.64
C ARG A 300 3.38 -3.55 -13.71
N ASP A 301 2.16 -3.74 -14.14
CA ASP A 301 1.18 -2.68 -14.31
C ASP A 301 0.07 -2.75 -13.26
N ARG A 302 -0.25 -1.64 -12.62
CA ARG A 302 -1.32 -1.51 -11.60
C ARG A 302 -2.14 -0.27 -11.88
N TYR A 303 -3.44 -0.38 -11.66
CA TYR A 303 -4.40 0.69 -11.93
C TYR A 303 -5.47 0.69 -10.86
N GLY A 304 -6.08 1.86 -10.64
CA GLY A 304 -7.22 1.96 -9.75
C GLY A 304 -8.08 3.18 -10.01
N VAL A 305 -9.35 3.04 -9.64
CA VAL A 305 -10.33 4.11 -9.64
C VAL A 305 -11.16 4.03 -8.37
N GLY A 306 -11.45 5.17 -7.77
CA GLY A 306 -12.17 5.17 -6.51
C GLY A 306 -12.97 6.44 -6.23
N VAL A 307 -13.74 6.33 -5.17
CA VAL A 307 -14.59 7.39 -4.64
C VAL A 307 -14.48 7.44 -3.11
N LYS A 308 -14.47 8.63 -2.56
CA LYS A 308 -14.52 8.85 -1.11
C LYS A 308 -15.50 9.97 -0.79
N PHE A 309 -16.34 9.72 0.19
CA PHE A 309 -17.31 10.68 0.72
C PHE A 309 -17.15 10.80 2.23
N LEU A 310 -17.14 12.02 2.72
CA LEU A 310 -17.18 12.32 4.15
C LEU A 310 -18.08 13.52 4.38
N LYS A 311 -19.09 13.37 5.24
CA LYS A 311 -19.95 14.46 5.68
C LYS A 311 -20.62 14.14 7.02
N SER A 312 -20.55 15.08 7.96
CA SER A 312 -21.29 15.01 9.25
C SER A 312 -21.09 13.69 10.00
N GLY A 313 -19.84 13.19 10.02
CA GLY A 313 -19.48 11.94 10.68
C GLY A 313 -19.68 10.67 9.85
N LEU A 314 -20.45 10.71 8.76
CA LEU A 314 -20.56 9.59 7.82
C LEU A 314 -19.37 9.59 6.87
N ARG A 315 -18.65 8.48 6.80
CA ARG A 315 -17.56 8.19 5.88
C ARG A 315 -17.95 7.01 4.99
N LEU A 316 -17.76 7.14 3.69
CA LEU A 316 -17.89 6.07 2.72
C LEU A 316 -16.70 6.11 1.76
N SER A 317 -16.18 4.97 1.39
CA SER A 317 -15.10 4.86 0.40
C SER A 317 -15.25 3.57 -0.39
N ALA A 318 -14.89 3.60 -1.66
CA ALA A 318 -14.79 2.42 -2.50
C ALA A 318 -13.67 2.64 -3.51
N GLU A 319 -12.93 1.57 -3.80
CA GLU A 319 -11.88 1.58 -4.82
C GLU A 319 -11.86 0.23 -5.53
N TYR A 320 -11.79 0.25 -6.85
CA TYR A 320 -11.57 -0.93 -7.68
C TYR A 320 -10.16 -0.84 -8.26
N MET A 321 -9.42 -1.93 -8.17
CA MET A 321 -8.04 -2.03 -8.59
C MET A 321 -7.82 -3.25 -9.46
N TRP A 322 -6.94 -3.15 -10.45
CA TRP A 322 -6.52 -4.27 -11.28
C TRP A 322 -5.03 -4.18 -11.60
N GLY A 323 -4.44 -5.32 -11.91
CA GLY A 323 -3.04 -5.41 -12.23
C GLY A 323 -2.75 -6.47 -13.26
N GLU A 324 -1.75 -6.22 -14.08
CA GLU A 324 -1.19 -7.11 -15.08
C GLU A 324 0.30 -7.32 -14.80
N GLY A 325 0.77 -8.56 -14.92
CA GLY A 325 2.17 -8.93 -14.72
C GLY A 325 2.63 -8.91 -13.26
N MET A 326 3.60 -9.72 -12.95
CA MET A 326 4.21 -9.86 -11.63
C MET A 326 3.19 -10.03 -10.50
N ILE A 327 2.24 -10.96 -10.69
CA ILE A 327 1.25 -11.32 -9.68
C ILE A 327 1.80 -12.46 -8.83
N PHE A 328 1.95 -12.20 -7.53
CA PHE A 328 2.45 -13.18 -6.57
C PHE A 328 1.44 -14.28 -6.32
N GLN A 329 1.92 -15.51 -6.26
CA GLN A 329 1.13 -16.70 -5.88
C GLN A 329 1.25 -17.04 -4.39
N ALA A 330 2.10 -16.31 -3.66
CA ALA A 330 2.29 -16.58 -2.24
C ALA A 330 0.93 -16.75 -1.53
N PRO A 331 0.91 -17.56 -0.52
CA PRO A 331 1.97 -17.93 0.40
C PRO A 331 2.60 -19.30 0.19
N HIS A 332 2.36 -19.94 -0.91
CA HIS A 332 2.68 -21.37 -1.06
C HIS A 332 4.06 -21.63 -1.59
N ASN A 333 4.70 -20.63 -2.13
CA ASN A 333 6.02 -20.80 -2.71
C ASN A 333 6.93 -19.71 -2.19
N PRO A 334 7.95 -20.05 -1.39
CA PRO A 334 8.96 -19.09 -0.96
C PRO A 334 9.73 -18.50 -2.15
N SER A 335 9.63 -19.11 -3.32
CA SER A 335 10.28 -18.62 -4.54
C SER A 335 9.40 -17.67 -5.34
N PHE A 336 8.74 -16.72 -4.69
CA PHE A 336 8.01 -15.63 -5.29
C PHE A 336 6.61 -15.86 -5.75
N GLY A 337 6.10 -17.04 -5.61
CA GLY A 337 4.82 -17.26 -6.14
C GLY A 337 4.62 -16.81 -7.60
N LEU A 338 5.69 -16.64 -8.37
CA LEU A 338 5.63 -16.45 -9.82
C LEU A 338 5.75 -17.75 -10.57
N GLY A 339 6.22 -18.78 -9.90
CA GLY A 339 6.40 -20.11 -10.44
C GLY A 339 5.30 -21.07 -10.00
N PRO A 340 5.29 -22.28 -10.55
CA PRO A 340 4.40 -23.33 -10.13
C PRO A 340 4.58 -23.61 -8.64
N ALA A 341 3.48 -23.94 -7.98
CA ALA A 341 3.53 -24.48 -6.62
C ALA A 341 4.59 -25.58 -6.57
N ALA A 342 5.49 -25.53 -5.59
CA ALA A 342 6.55 -26.52 -5.43
C ALA A 342 5.95 -27.93 -5.51
N GLY A 343 6.39 -28.72 -6.48
CA GLY A 343 5.89 -30.08 -6.71
C GLY A 343 4.94 -30.28 -7.90
N ASN A 344 4.60 -29.26 -8.66
CA ASN A 344 3.89 -29.46 -9.92
C ASN A 344 4.82 -29.28 -11.14
N PRO A 345 5.40 -30.36 -11.70
CA PRO A 345 6.31 -30.26 -12.83
C PRO A 345 5.65 -29.80 -14.15
N ASN A 346 4.31 -29.65 -14.16
CA ASN A 346 3.55 -29.30 -15.36
C ASN A 346 3.07 -27.85 -15.37
N ALA A 347 3.37 -27.04 -14.35
CA ALA A 347 3.03 -25.64 -14.40
C ALA A 347 4.20 -24.85 -15.02
N PRO A 348 3.95 -23.92 -15.94
CA PRO A 348 5.00 -23.13 -16.56
C PRO A 348 5.75 -22.32 -15.52
N ALA A 349 7.06 -22.24 -15.64
CA ALA A 349 7.86 -21.32 -14.86
C ALA A 349 7.40 -19.88 -15.12
N GLY A 350 7.39 -19.05 -14.08
CA GLY A 350 7.05 -17.64 -14.23
C GLY A 350 5.59 -17.32 -14.52
N HIS A 351 4.68 -18.23 -14.25
CA HIS A 351 3.26 -18.07 -14.55
C HIS A 351 2.67 -16.74 -14.06
N GLY A 352 2.95 -16.34 -12.82
CA GLY A 352 2.50 -15.06 -12.26
C GLY A 352 3.09 -13.83 -12.92
N ALA A 353 4.22 -13.97 -13.66
CA ALA A 353 4.82 -12.84 -14.37
C ALA A 353 3.94 -12.29 -15.50
N PHE A 354 3.02 -13.11 -16.02
CA PHE A 354 2.12 -12.74 -17.12
C PHE A 354 0.64 -12.75 -16.72
N ALA A 355 0.36 -12.99 -15.44
CA ALA A 355 -0.99 -13.14 -14.94
C ALA A 355 -1.66 -11.78 -14.67
N GLU A 356 -2.99 -11.83 -14.56
CA GLU A 356 -3.83 -10.70 -14.20
C GLU A 356 -4.41 -10.89 -12.80
N SER A 357 -4.76 -9.80 -12.15
CA SER A 357 -5.46 -9.79 -10.86
C SER A 357 -6.35 -8.58 -10.75
N ASN A 358 -7.40 -8.68 -9.95
CA ASN A 358 -8.25 -7.55 -9.63
C ASN A 358 -8.82 -7.67 -8.22
N GLY A 359 -9.34 -6.56 -7.72
CA GLY A 359 -10.02 -6.56 -6.45
C GLY A 359 -10.66 -5.21 -6.16
N TYR A 360 -11.45 -5.18 -5.13
CA TYR A 360 -12.11 -3.95 -4.70
C TYR A 360 -12.37 -3.97 -3.21
N TYR A 361 -12.64 -2.79 -2.70
CA TYR A 361 -13.23 -2.66 -1.38
C TYR A 361 -14.36 -1.63 -1.38
N ILE A 362 -15.30 -1.82 -0.46
CA ILE A 362 -16.32 -0.86 -0.08
C ILE A 362 -16.28 -0.76 1.43
N GLU A 363 -16.14 0.44 1.94
CA GLU A 363 -16.05 0.67 3.37
C GLU A 363 -16.88 1.86 3.81
N GLY A 364 -17.31 1.83 5.05
CA GLY A 364 -18.02 2.92 5.69
C GLY A 364 -17.73 2.99 7.17
N GLY A 365 -17.92 4.19 7.72
CA GLY A 365 -17.84 4.44 9.14
C GLY A 365 -18.79 5.56 9.54
N TYR A 366 -19.24 5.53 10.78
CA TYR A 366 -20.05 6.58 11.34
C TYR A 366 -19.57 6.98 12.73
N ARG A 367 -19.13 8.22 12.82
CA ARG A 367 -18.76 8.84 14.08
C ARG A 367 -19.98 9.50 14.69
N PHE A 368 -20.41 9.01 15.85
CA PHE A 368 -21.60 9.51 16.52
C PHE A 368 -21.38 10.93 17.06
N PRO A 369 -22.21 11.90 16.66
CA PRO A 369 -22.07 13.28 17.13
C PRO A 369 -22.12 13.39 18.64
N GLY A 370 -21.26 14.23 19.22
CA GLY A 370 -21.18 14.44 20.67
C GLY A 370 -20.59 13.27 21.47
N THR A 371 -20.18 12.19 20.81
CA THR A 371 -19.55 11.04 21.44
C THR A 371 -18.09 10.88 21.00
N LYS A 372 -17.40 9.92 21.62
CA LYS A 372 -16.03 9.52 21.26
C LYS A 372 -15.99 8.24 20.45
N TRP A 373 -17.13 7.72 20.02
CA TRP A 373 -17.26 6.44 19.32
C TRP A 373 -17.43 6.62 17.82
N GLU A 374 -16.84 5.70 17.09
CA GLU A 374 -17.06 5.46 15.66
C GLU A 374 -17.23 3.96 15.43
N LEU A 375 -18.17 3.58 14.58
CA LEU A 375 -18.35 2.21 14.12
C LEU A 375 -18.01 2.14 12.63
N ASP A 376 -17.37 1.06 12.24
CA ASP A 376 -16.86 0.86 10.89
C ASP A 376 -17.26 -0.51 10.34
N ALA A 377 -17.47 -0.58 9.04
CA ALA A 377 -17.65 -1.82 8.31
C ALA A 377 -16.96 -1.74 6.96
N ARG A 378 -16.31 -2.83 6.54
CA ARG A 378 -15.65 -2.95 5.24
C ARG A 378 -15.89 -4.33 4.65
N TYR A 379 -16.14 -4.38 3.35
CA TYR A 379 -16.10 -5.59 2.54
C TYR A 379 -15.01 -5.43 1.49
N ASP A 380 -14.11 -6.39 1.38
CA ASP A 380 -13.04 -6.38 0.39
C ASP A 380 -12.83 -7.74 -0.26
N VAL A 381 -12.48 -7.71 -1.54
CA VAL A 381 -12.30 -8.88 -2.40
C VAL A 381 -10.99 -8.74 -3.16
N TYR A 382 -10.28 -9.84 -3.34
CA TYR A 382 -9.12 -9.94 -4.22
C TYR A 382 -9.15 -11.24 -5.02
N ASN A 383 -9.17 -11.13 -6.34
CA ASN A 383 -9.05 -12.23 -7.28
C ASN A 383 -7.62 -12.28 -7.77
N ARG A 384 -6.84 -13.20 -7.24
CA ARG A 384 -5.44 -13.43 -7.61
C ARG A 384 -5.40 -14.40 -8.77
N LEU A 385 -4.63 -14.08 -9.83
CA LEU A 385 -4.53 -14.86 -11.06
C LEU A 385 -5.90 -15.03 -11.73
N ASP A 386 -6.62 -13.90 -11.91
CA ASP A 386 -7.99 -13.88 -12.43
C ASP A 386 -8.11 -14.55 -13.79
N GLY A 387 -9.05 -15.49 -13.90
CA GLY A 387 -9.27 -16.27 -15.12
C GLY A 387 -8.23 -17.35 -15.40
N ASP A 388 -7.29 -17.59 -14.51
CA ASP A 388 -6.26 -18.60 -14.63
C ASP A 388 -6.65 -19.92 -13.94
N ARG A 389 -5.96 -21.01 -14.30
CA ARG A 389 -6.13 -22.30 -13.63
C ARG A 389 -5.84 -22.24 -12.14
N PHE A 390 -4.87 -21.40 -11.73
CA PHE A 390 -4.45 -21.23 -10.34
C PHE A 390 -5.09 -20.02 -9.66
N GLU A 391 -6.20 -19.54 -10.20
CA GLU A 391 -6.99 -18.48 -9.60
C GLU A 391 -7.32 -18.80 -8.14
N VAL A 392 -7.14 -17.79 -7.28
CA VAL A 392 -7.56 -17.82 -5.87
C VAL A 392 -8.33 -16.56 -5.56
N LYS A 393 -9.53 -16.72 -5.04
CA LYS A 393 -10.39 -15.64 -4.57
C LYS A 393 -10.28 -15.51 -3.07
N PHE A 394 -10.11 -14.28 -2.61
CA PHE A 394 -10.12 -13.93 -1.20
C PHE A 394 -11.22 -12.92 -0.96
N ASP A 395 -12.01 -13.12 0.06
CA ASP A 395 -12.98 -12.14 0.51
C ASP A 395 -12.91 -11.94 2.03
N ARG A 396 -13.37 -10.77 2.48
CA ARG A 396 -13.37 -10.44 3.88
C ARG A 396 -14.44 -9.40 4.20
N VAL A 397 -15.13 -9.62 5.32
CA VAL A 397 -15.93 -8.61 6.00
C VAL A 397 -15.20 -8.19 7.26
N THR A 398 -14.94 -6.90 7.43
CA THR A 398 -14.36 -6.33 8.65
C THR A 398 -15.41 -5.49 9.37
N LEU A 399 -15.66 -5.80 10.63
CA LEU A 399 -16.44 -4.95 11.53
C LEU A 399 -15.49 -4.26 12.50
N GLY A 400 -15.65 -2.95 12.68
CA GLY A 400 -14.77 -2.12 13.47
C GLY A 400 -15.49 -1.26 14.50
N ALA A 401 -14.80 -0.97 15.58
CA ALA A 401 -15.20 0.04 16.55
C ALA A 401 -13.98 0.85 16.99
N GLN A 402 -14.11 2.16 17.04
CA GLN A 402 -13.04 3.05 17.48
C GLN A 402 -13.51 3.91 18.64
N TYR A 403 -12.62 4.12 19.62
CA TYR A 403 -12.84 5.05 20.72
C TYR A 403 -11.70 6.09 20.75
N PHE A 404 -12.07 7.36 20.60
CA PHE A 404 -11.13 8.48 20.59
C PHE A 404 -11.07 9.12 21.98
N PHE A 405 -10.01 8.84 22.76
CA PHE A 405 -9.78 9.52 24.02
C PHE A 405 -9.63 11.02 23.81
N ASN A 406 -8.88 11.39 22.77
CA ASN A 406 -8.65 12.74 22.28
C ASN A 406 -8.17 12.66 20.81
N PRO A 407 -7.89 13.78 20.10
CA PRO A 407 -7.44 13.77 18.71
C PRO A 407 -6.11 13.03 18.46
N ARG A 408 -5.33 12.76 19.51
CA ARG A 408 -4.00 12.13 19.41
C ARG A 408 -3.95 10.68 19.90
N VAL A 409 -4.99 10.23 20.61
CA VAL A 409 -5.00 8.88 21.20
C VAL A 409 -6.32 8.20 20.89
N ARG A 410 -6.25 7.04 20.26
CA ARG A 410 -7.42 6.19 19.99
C ARG A 410 -7.13 4.72 20.25
N VAL A 411 -8.20 3.97 20.48
CA VAL A 411 -8.22 2.50 20.44
C VAL A 411 -9.14 2.09 19.30
N ALA A 412 -8.68 1.14 18.50
CA ALA A 412 -9.46 0.48 17.46
C ALA A 412 -9.57 -1.02 17.74
N LEU A 413 -10.76 -1.58 17.52
CA LEU A 413 -11.03 -3.01 17.53
C LEU A 413 -11.55 -3.40 16.16
N ASN A 414 -10.98 -4.43 15.55
CA ASN A 414 -11.50 -5.04 14.32
C ASN A 414 -11.73 -6.54 14.53
N TYR A 415 -12.83 -7.01 13.97
CA TYR A 415 -13.08 -8.43 13.75
C TYR A 415 -13.21 -8.64 12.25
N GLU A 416 -12.41 -9.55 11.71
CA GLU A 416 -12.31 -9.84 10.28
C GLU A 416 -12.82 -11.25 10.02
N PHE A 417 -13.95 -11.38 9.35
CA PHE A 417 -14.45 -12.63 8.78
C PHE A 417 -13.79 -12.83 7.44
N ARG A 418 -12.97 -13.88 7.31
CA ARG A 418 -12.13 -14.08 6.13
C ARG A 418 -12.44 -15.41 5.48
N SER A 419 -12.35 -15.45 4.15
CA SER A 419 -12.40 -16.70 3.39
C SER A 419 -11.45 -16.66 2.19
N GLY A 420 -11.10 -17.83 1.69
CA GLY A 420 -10.35 -18.01 0.47
C GLY A 420 -10.82 -19.25 -0.27
N GLU A 421 -10.81 -19.21 -1.61
CA GLU A 421 -11.21 -20.30 -2.47
C GLU A 421 -10.37 -20.33 -3.75
N ALA A 422 -9.89 -21.52 -4.13
CA ALA A 422 -9.34 -21.78 -5.45
C ALA A 422 -10.39 -22.53 -6.27
N PRO A 423 -11.20 -21.83 -7.11
CA PRO A 423 -12.41 -22.39 -7.72
C PRO A 423 -12.15 -23.53 -8.71
N ASN A 424 -10.93 -23.63 -9.20
CA ASN A 424 -10.54 -24.64 -10.17
C ASN A 424 -10.00 -25.95 -9.54
N PHE A 425 -10.01 -26.05 -8.20
CA PHE A 425 -9.52 -27.19 -7.44
C PHE A 425 -10.59 -27.68 -6.46
N GLY A 426 -10.60 -29.01 -6.20
CA GLY A 426 -11.45 -29.56 -5.15
C GLY A 426 -10.97 -29.18 -3.75
N PRO A 427 -11.84 -29.31 -2.72
CA PRO A 427 -11.48 -29.04 -1.33
C PRO A 427 -10.23 -29.82 -0.90
N GLY A 428 -9.31 -29.18 -0.20
CA GLY A 428 -8.06 -29.74 0.27
C GLY A 428 -7.06 -30.12 -0.82
N ALA A 429 -7.30 -29.77 -2.08
CA ALA A 429 -6.42 -30.08 -3.22
C ALA A 429 -5.79 -28.79 -3.81
N GLY A 430 -4.53 -28.90 -4.27
CA GLY A 430 -3.83 -27.77 -4.87
C GLY A 430 -3.78 -26.53 -3.97
N PRO A 431 -4.10 -25.34 -4.48
CA PRO A 431 -4.13 -24.13 -3.65
C PRO A 431 -5.13 -24.19 -2.49
N ASN A 432 -6.27 -24.95 -2.62
CA ASN A 432 -7.24 -25.09 -1.54
C ASN A 432 -6.66 -25.77 -0.31
N ALA A 433 -5.66 -26.64 -0.45
CA ALA A 433 -4.96 -27.22 0.70
C ALA A 433 -4.40 -26.15 1.67
N ASN A 434 -4.22 -24.97 1.17
CA ASN A 434 -3.67 -23.85 1.94
C ASN A 434 -4.72 -22.79 2.29
N VAL A 435 -5.68 -22.50 1.41
CA VAL A 435 -6.65 -21.43 1.66
C VAL A 435 -7.89 -21.89 2.40
N ASP A 436 -8.20 -23.20 2.37
CA ASP A 436 -9.30 -23.79 3.16
C ASP A 436 -9.13 -23.62 4.68
N GLY A 437 -7.89 -23.42 5.13
CA GLY A 437 -7.58 -23.17 6.54
C GLY A 437 -7.63 -21.71 6.97
N ILE A 438 -7.98 -20.79 6.06
CA ILE A 438 -8.13 -19.37 6.42
C ILE A 438 -9.38 -19.22 7.31
N ASP A 439 -9.21 -18.54 8.44
CA ASP A 439 -10.26 -18.26 9.40
C ASP A 439 -10.17 -16.82 9.90
N ASP A 440 -10.98 -16.46 10.85
CA ASP A 440 -11.21 -15.11 11.35
C ASP A 440 -10.00 -14.51 12.08
N VAL A 441 -9.96 -13.18 12.12
CA VAL A 441 -8.97 -12.42 12.90
C VAL A 441 -9.66 -11.45 13.83
N ILE A 442 -9.21 -11.41 15.08
CA ILE A 442 -9.49 -10.32 16.01
C ILE A 442 -8.23 -9.50 16.23
N ALA A 443 -8.35 -8.18 16.12
CA ALA A 443 -7.25 -7.26 16.35
C ALA A 443 -7.68 -6.06 17.19
N VAL A 444 -6.84 -5.65 18.12
CA VAL A 444 -6.98 -4.45 18.93
C VAL A 444 -5.73 -3.61 18.78
N GLN A 445 -5.86 -2.34 18.48
CA GLN A 445 -4.74 -1.43 18.31
C GLN A 445 -4.94 -0.14 19.11
N VAL A 446 -3.90 0.26 19.83
CA VAL A 446 -3.80 1.57 20.46
C VAL A 446 -2.86 2.43 19.64
N THR A 447 -3.33 3.59 19.21
CA THR A 447 -2.52 4.58 18.49
C THR A 447 -2.32 5.81 19.37
N GLY A 448 -1.06 6.21 19.57
CA GLY A 448 -0.67 7.47 20.21
C GLY A 448 0.19 8.32 19.28
N ILE A 449 -0.18 9.60 19.11
CA ILE A 449 0.49 10.56 18.21
C ILE A 449 1.08 11.67 19.07
N TRP A 450 2.33 12.08 18.78
CA TRP A 450 2.94 13.27 19.40
C TRP A 450 3.48 14.21 18.32
N SER A 451 3.50 15.48 18.62
CA SER A 451 4.19 16.54 17.86
C SER A 451 4.60 17.64 18.81
N GLN A 452 5.78 18.15 18.61
CA GLN A 452 6.21 19.43 19.20
C GLN A 452 5.72 20.60 18.38
#